data_b2ddd317f0b7d8f2c1e25e5d07f065a0
#
_entry.id   b2ddd317f0b7d8f2c1e25e5d07f065a0
#
_cell.length_a   1.000
_cell.length_b   1.000
_cell.length_c   1.000
_cell.angle_alpha   90.00
_cell.angle_beta   90.00
_cell.angle_gamma   90.00
#
_symmetry.space_group_name_H-M   'P 1'
#
loop_
_entity.id
_entity.type
_entity.pdbx_description
1 polymer ?
#
loop_
_entity_poly.entity_id
_entity_poly.type
_entity_poly.pdbx_seq_one_letter_code
_entity_poly.pdbx_strand_id
1 'polypeptide(L)'
;MKKRNRVLALTVAAAMSASLLAGCGSSAQQGGAASSETTTSTAAAASDGGEDNIIRVGVVCSMTGGSAIYGEGAQNAIDMAVEEINAGDSGYKIEIVNGGKVADDAKDAKQAMNAYNKVMADSPEAIVGSFFSSVTLPMAEQASKDGMLLLATGATNADVTLKGSTIFRNCFIDPYQGKMAALFAK
;
A
#
# COMPACT_ATOMS: atom_id res chain seq x y z
N MET A 1 -20.12 13.12 -47.57
CA MET A 1 -19.40 12.08 -46.83
C MET A 1 -19.95 11.84 -45.42
N LYS A 2 -21.29 11.91 -45.18
CA LYS A 2 -21.92 11.85 -43.84
C LYS A 2 -22.88 10.69 -43.61
N LYS A 3 -23.02 9.76 -44.58
CA LYS A 3 -23.97 8.63 -44.53
C LYS A 3 -23.33 7.26 -44.32
N ARG A 4 -21.99 7.13 -44.36
CA ARG A 4 -21.30 5.84 -44.28
C ARG A 4 -20.96 5.39 -42.85
N ASN A 5 -21.00 6.30 -41.87
CA ASN A 5 -20.62 5.99 -40.48
C ASN A 5 -21.81 5.60 -39.56
N ARG A 6 -23.05 5.60 -40.11
CA ARG A 6 -24.25 5.20 -39.34
C ARG A 6 -24.61 3.72 -39.48
N VAL A 7 -24.03 3.04 -40.45
CA VAL A 7 -24.33 1.60 -40.71
C VAL A 7 -23.36 0.67 -39.93
N LEU A 8 -22.19 1.18 -39.54
CA LEU A 8 -21.23 0.40 -38.75
C LEU A 8 -21.53 0.35 -37.24
N ALA A 9 -22.43 1.21 -36.75
CA ALA A 9 -22.76 1.27 -35.32
C ALA A 9 -23.90 0.34 -34.90
N LEU A 10 -24.60 -0.30 -35.83
CA LEU A 10 -25.75 -1.17 -35.55
C LEU A 10 -25.44 -2.68 -35.52
N THR A 11 -24.24 -3.10 -35.90
CA THR A 11 -23.87 -4.52 -35.97
C THR A 11 -23.09 -5.06 -34.76
N VAL A 12 -22.73 -4.20 -33.79
CA VAL A 12 -22.00 -4.61 -32.59
C VAL A 12 -22.91 -4.84 -31.34
N ALA A 13 -24.18 -4.43 -31.41
CA ALA A 13 -25.12 -4.54 -30.29
C ALA A 13 -25.91 -5.86 -30.20
N ALA A 14 -25.73 -6.81 -31.12
CA ALA A 14 -26.52 -8.04 -31.19
C ALA A 14 -25.84 -9.32 -30.73
N ALA A 15 -24.62 -9.27 -30.15
CA ALA A 15 -23.83 -10.48 -29.81
C ALA A 15 -23.66 -10.75 -28.30
N MET A 16 -24.35 -10.06 -27.39
CA MET A 16 -24.17 -10.23 -25.93
C MET A 16 -25.44 -10.66 -25.17
N SER A 17 -26.38 -11.36 -25.77
CA SER A 17 -27.60 -11.77 -25.07
C SER A 17 -27.96 -13.25 -25.22
N ALA A 18 -26.98 -14.16 -25.07
CA ALA A 18 -27.28 -15.59 -25.07
C ALA A 18 -26.31 -16.41 -24.20
N SER A 19 -26.34 -16.21 -22.85
CA SER A 19 -25.76 -17.20 -21.94
C SER A 19 -26.21 -17.02 -20.48
N LEU A 20 -27.51 -16.99 -20.24
CA LEU A 20 -28.07 -17.08 -18.90
C LEU A 20 -29.36 -17.93 -18.98
N LEU A 21 -29.25 -19.24 -19.02
CA LEU A 21 -30.32 -20.20 -18.62
C LEU A 21 -29.77 -21.63 -18.69
N ALA A 22 -29.23 -22.13 -17.58
CA ALA A 22 -29.30 -23.55 -17.27
C ALA A 22 -28.83 -23.78 -15.82
N GLY A 23 -29.73 -24.21 -14.93
CA GLY A 23 -29.31 -24.73 -13.63
C GLY A 23 -30.31 -24.50 -12.50
N CYS A 24 -31.60 -24.80 -12.69
CA CYS A 24 -32.50 -25.08 -11.58
C CYS A 24 -32.65 -26.59 -11.47
N GLY A 25 -32.33 -27.17 -10.31
CA GLY A 25 -32.57 -28.59 -9.99
C GLY A 25 -32.65 -28.74 -8.49
N SER A 26 -33.88 -28.91 -8.01
CA SER A 26 -34.29 -29.14 -6.60
C SER A 26 -33.73 -30.40 -5.96
N SER A 27 -33.49 -30.38 -4.67
CA SER A 27 -34.16 -31.33 -3.73
C SER A 27 -33.80 -31.02 -2.28
N ALA A 28 -34.81 -30.94 -1.43
CA ALA A 28 -34.73 -30.82 0.01
C ALA A 28 -34.26 -32.13 0.65
N GLN A 29 -33.49 -32.06 1.74
CA GLN A 29 -33.73 -32.90 2.96
C GLN A 29 -32.95 -32.35 4.17
N GLN A 30 -33.63 -32.40 5.26
CA GLN A 30 -33.42 -31.85 6.58
C GLN A 30 -32.42 -32.69 7.39
N GLY A 31 -31.69 -32.03 8.29
CA GLY A 31 -31.27 -32.68 9.53
C GLY A 31 -29.84 -32.44 10.02
N GLY A 32 -29.69 -31.76 11.15
CA GLY A 32 -28.65 -32.07 12.13
C GLY A 32 -27.50 -31.05 12.25
N ALA A 33 -27.50 -30.38 13.38
CA ALA A 33 -26.51 -29.45 13.89
C ALA A 33 -25.10 -30.03 14.03
N ALA A 34 -24.06 -29.23 13.69
CA ALA A 34 -22.83 -29.10 14.48
C ALA A 34 -22.05 -27.88 13.96
N SER A 35 -21.86 -26.90 14.82
CA SER A 35 -20.95 -25.78 14.66
C SER A 35 -19.55 -26.26 14.34
N SER A 36 -19.01 -25.74 13.26
CA SER A 36 -17.57 -25.66 13.03
C SER A 36 -17.33 -24.34 12.32
N GLU A 37 -16.94 -23.35 13.08
CA GLU A 37 -16.44 -22.09 12.56
C GLU A 37 -15.14 -22.37 11.80
N THR A 38 -15.27 -22.54 10.50
CA THR A 38 -14.11 -22.49 9.60
C THR A 38 -13.80 -21.01 9.37
N THR A 39 -12.88 -20.48 10.16
CA THR A 39 -12.16 -19.25 9.83
C THR A 39 -11.50 -19.44 8.47
N THR A 40 -12.15 -18.96 7.45
CA THR A 40 -11.53 -18.78 6.14
C THR A 40 -10.53 -17.64 6.29
N SER A 41 -9.30 -18.00 6.65
CA SER A 41 -8.15 -17.14 6.45
C SER A 41 -8.06 -16.88 4.95
N THR A 42 -8.48 -15.69 4.54
CA THR A 42 -8.16 -15.19 3.21
C THR A 42 -6.65 -14.97 3.20
N ALA A 43 -5.93 -16.00 2.76
CA ALA A 43 -4.52 -15.84 2.43
C ALA A 43 -4.44 -14.69 1.41
N ALA A 44 -3.78 -13.62 1.78
CA ALA A 44 -3.33 -12.63 0.83
C ALA A 44 -2.65 -13.39 -0.32
N ALA A 45 -3.12 -13.15 -1.53
CA ALA A 45 -2.51 -13.71 -2.71
C ALA A 45 -1.02 -13.31 -2.67
N ALA A 46 -0.16 -14.29 -2.41
CA ALA A 46 1.24 -14.15 -2.69
C ALA A 46 1.30 -13.82 -4.18
N SER A 47 1.76 -12.63 -4.53
CA SER A 47 2.11 -12.29 -5.89
C SER A 47 3.10 -13.35 -6.33
N ASP A 48 2.74 -14.04 -7.41
CA ASP A 48 3.62 -14.98 -8.10
C ASP A 48 4.95 -14.25 -8.37
N GLY A 49 5.99 -14.61 -7.60
CA GLY A 49 7.31 -14.03 -7.75
C GLY A 49 7.84 -14.43 -9.11
N GLY A 50 7.66 -13.54 -10.09
CA GLY A 50 8.31 -13.66 -11.39
C GLY A 50 9.83 -13.82 -11.19
N GLU A 51 10.49 -14.47 -12.12
CA GLU A 51 11.88 -14.94 -12.11
C GLU A 51 12.98 -13.95 -11.71
N ASP A 52 12.65 -12.73 -11.28
CA ASP A 52 13.64 -11.67 -11.03
C ASP A 52 13.73 -11.28 -9.56
N ASN A 53 13.38 -11.99 -8.56
CA ASN A 53 13.57 -11.66 -7.12
C ASN A 53 13.63 -10.14 -6.80
N ILE A 54 12.84 -9.32 -7.51
CA ILE A 54 12.78 -7.87 -7.36
C ILE A 54 11.63 -7.53 -6.41
N ILE A 55 11.94 -6.79 -5.35
CA ILE A 55 10.97 -6.24 -4.41
C ILE A 55 10.76 -4.78 -4.76
N ARG A 56 9.54 -4.41 -5.15
CA ARG A 56 9.18 -3.02 -5.48
C ARG A 56 8.68 -2.30 -4.25
N VAL A 57 9.29 -1.15 -3.96
CA VAL A 57 9.01 -0.36 -2.77
C VAL A 57 8.56 1.05 -3.16
N GLY A 58 7.39 1.44 -2.69
CA GLY A 58 6.91 2.81 -2.76
C GLY A 58 7.49 3.65 -1.63
N VAL A 59 7.87 4.89 -1.91
CA VAL A 59 8.36 5.80 -0.87
C VAL A 59 7.58 7.10 -0.89
N VAL A 60 7.09 7.51 0.29
CA VAL A 60 6.34 8.75 0.48
C VAL A 60 6.95 9.56 1.61
N CYS A 61 7.31 10.82 1.35
CA CYS A 61 7.78 11.75 2.37
C CYS A 61 7.58 13.21 1.91
N SER A 62 7.73 14.17 2.82
CA SER A 62 7.61 15.60 2.48
C SER A 62 8.86 16.09 1.72
N MET A 63 8.73 16.29 0.41
CA MET A 63 9.80 16.75 -0.47
C MET A 63 9.77 18.26 -0.71
N THR A 64 8.68 18.94 -0.32
CA THR A 64 8.49 20.37 -0.53
C THR A 64 8.12 21.12 0.75
N GLY A 65 8.19 22.47 0.70
CA GLY A 65 7.89 23.36 1.82
C GLY A 65 8.92 23.31 2.94
N GLY A 66 8.56 23.78 4.13
CA GLY A 66 9.44 23.86 5.29
C GLY A 66 9.90 22.50 5.85
N SER A 67 9.37 21.40 5.35
CA SER A 67 9.70 20.05 5.77
C SER A 67 10.52 19.27 4.73
N ALA A 68 10.95 19.89 3.65
CA ALA A 68 11.68 19.27 2.53
C ALA A 68 12.96 18.55 2.98
N ILE A 69 13.66 19.08 3.98
CA ILE A 69 14.89 18.48 4.52
C ILE A 69 14.70 17.03 4.99
N TYR A 70 13.50 16.68 5.45
CA TYR A 70 13.19 15.29 5.88
C TYR A 70 13.03 14.37 4.66
N GLY A 71 12.40 14.87 3.60
CA GLY A 71 12.26 14.13 2.35
C GLY A 71 13.58 13.94 1.62
N GLU A 72 14.43 14.98 1.56
CA GLU A 72 15.78 14.89 1.01
C GLU A 72 16.63 13.86 1.78
N GLY A 73 16.56 13.90 3.12
CA GLY A 73 17.23 12.91 3.96
C GLY A 73 16.71 11.49 3.72
N ALA A 74 15.40 11.32 3.54
CA ALA A 74 14.80 10.03 3.23
C ALA A 74 15.26 9.50 1.86
N GLN A 75 15.26 10.35 0.81
CA GLN A 75 15.74 9.97 -0.52
C GLN A 75 17.20 9.49 -0.46
N ASN A 76 18.08 10.29 0.15
CA ASN A 76 19.50 9.92 0.27
C ASN A 76 19.70 8.59 1.03
N ALA A 77 18.99 8.39 2.14
CA ALA A 77 19.09 7.16 2.92
C ALA A 77 18.60 5.94 2.15
N ILE A 78 17.52 6.09 1.37
CA ILE A 78 16.96 5.03 0.55
C ILE A 78 17.88 4.69 -0.61
N ASP A 79 18.43 5.69 -1.29
CA ASP A 79 19.37 5.47 -2.39
C ASP A 79 20.60 4.69 -1.91
N MET A 80 21.16 5.04 -0.74
CA MET A 80 22.26 4.30 -0.12
C MET A 80 21.88 2.87 0.24
N ALA A 81 20.71 2.67 0.87
CA ALA A 81 20.25 1.33 1.27
C ALA A 81 19.97 0.43 0.05
N VAL A 82 19.37 0.98 -0.99
CA VAL A 82 19.10 0.25 -2.24
C VAL A 82 20.40 -0.13 -2.95
N GLU A 83 21.37 0.80 -3.01
CA GLU A 83 22.68 0.51 -3.58
C GLU A 83 23.39 -0.63 -2.81
N GLU A 84 23.41 -0.56 -1.49
CA GLU A 84 24.04 -1.57 -0.62
C GLU A 84 23.36 -2.95 -0.77
N ILE A 85 22.02 -3.01 -0.69
CA ILE A 85 21.27 -4.26 -0.84
C ILE A 85 21.47 -4.85 -2.24
N ASN A 86 21.42 -4.02 -3.27
CA ASN A 86 21.53 -4.45 -4.66
C ASN A 86 22.97 -4.85 -5.06
N ALA A 87 23.99 -4.35 -4.35
CA ALA A 87 25.36 -4.79 -4.53
C ALA A 87 25.68 -6.11 -3.78
N GLY A 88 24.88 -6.45 -2.77
CA GLY A 88 25.08 -7.65 -1.96
C GLY A 88 24.52 -8.92 -2.60
N ASP A 89 24.80 -10.06 -1.94
CA ASP A 89 24.38 -11.41 -2.35
C ASP A 89 23.11 -11.88 -1.64
N SER A 90 22.17 -10.96 -1.37
CA SER A 90 20.92 -11.26 -0.64
C SER A 90 19.97 -12.20 -1.40
N GLY A 91 20.18 -12.40 -2.69
CA GLY A 91 19.27 -13.10 -3.58
C GLY A 91 18.05 -12.27 -4.00
N TYR A 92 17.92 -11.02 -3.48
CA TYR A 92 16.85 -10.09 -3.80
C TYR A 92 17.45 -8.77 -4.30
N LYS A 93 16.67 -8.07 -5.10
CA LYS A 93 16.94 -6.69 -5.52
C LYS A 93 15.79 -5.79 -5.10
N ILE A 94 16.08 -4.56 -4.75
CA ILE A 94 15.07 -3.55 -4.42
C ILE A 94 14.95 -2.60 -5.59
N GLU A 95 13.71 -2.35 -6.00
CA GLU A 95 13.36 -1.31 -6.97
C GLU A 95 12.45 -0.28 -6.30
N ILE A 96 12.84 0.99 -6.34
CA ILE A 96 11.96 2.07 -5.88
C ILE A 96 11.04 2.44 -7.04
N VAL A 97 9.72 2.27 -6.85
CA VAL A 97 8.70 2.69 -7.82
C VAL A 97 8.67 4.21 -7.98
N ASN A 98 7.80 4.75 -8.82
CA ASN A 98 7.74 6.19 -9.13
C ASN A 98 9.07 6.70 -9.75
N GLY A 99 9.72 5.87 -10.58
CA GLY A 99 10.96 6.21 -11.25
C GLY A 99 12.15 6.42 -10.31
N GLY A 100 12.21 5.66 -9.22
CA GLY A 100 13.28 5.73 -8.23
C GLY A 100 13.18 6.92 -7.28
N LYS A 101 12.00 7.57 -7.18
CA LYS A 101 11.85 8.83 -6.44
C LYS A 101 10.83 8.74 -5.33
N VAL A 102 11.09 9.47 -4.24
CA VAL A 102 10.13 9.74 -3.18
C VAL A 102 8.93 10.50 -3.74
N ALA A 103 7.72 10.04 -3.45
CA ALA A 103 6.50 10.78 -3.75
C ALA A 103 6.24 11.82 -2.64
N ASP A 104 5.95 13.04 -3.05
CA ASP A 104 5.82 14.18 -2.14
C ASP A 104 4.44 14.22 -1.47
N ASP A 105 4.41 14.15 -0.15
CA ASP A 105 3.20 14.35 0.66
C ASP A 105 3.00 15.83 1.08
N ALA A 106 3.96 16.71 0.83
CA ALA A 106 3.95 18.14 1.16
C ALA A 106 3.55 18.43 2.63
N LYS A 107 3.62 17.44 3.53
CA LYS A 107 3.10 17.49 4.91
C LYS A 107 1.60 17.84 4.97
N ASP A 108 0.84 17.48 3.94
CA ASP A 108 -0.60 17.70 3.80
C ASP A 108 -1.32 16.37 3.61
N ALA A 109 -2.40 16.13 4.36
CA ALA A 109 -3.10 14.84 4.35
C ALA A 109 -3.69 14.48 2.98
N LYS A 110 -4.16 15.47 2.20
CA LYS A 110 -4.69 15.24 0.85
C LYS A 110 -3.56 14.91 -0.13
N GLN A 111 -2.45 15.63 -0.04
CA GLN A 111 -1.27 15.33 -0.87
C GLN A 111 -0.65 13.98 -0.51
N ALA A 112 -0.65 13.61 0.77
CA ALA A 112 -0.22 12.29 1.20
C ALA A 112 -1.04 11.17 0.54
N MET A 113 -2.37 11.32 0.43
CA MET A 113 -3.21 10.37 -0.27
C MET A 113 -2.96 10.36 -1.78
N ASN A 114 -2.69 11.53 -2.38
CA ASN A 114 -2.28 11.59 -3.79
C ASN A 114 -0.95 10.88 -4.03
N ALA A 115 0.03 11.10 -3.14
CA ALA A 115 1.33 10.45 -3.19
C ALA A 115 1.22 8.94 -3.00
N TYR A 116 0.40 8.49 -2.04
CA TYR A 116 0.07 7.09 -1.82
C TYR A 116 -0.50 6.44 -3.09
N ASN A 117 -1.55 7.03 -3.65
CA ASN A 117 -2.18 6.52 -4.88
C ASN A 117 -1.20 6.49 -6.07
N LYS A 118 -0.30 7.45 -6.13
CA LYS A 118 0.71 7.53 -7.18
C LYS A 118 1.69 6.35 -7.11
N VAL A 119 2.22 6.03 -5.92
CA VAL A 119 3.12 4.88 -5.77
C VAL A 119 2.37 3.56 -5.93
N MET A 120 1.12 3.47 -5.49
CA MET A 120 0.28 2.29 -5.67
C MET A 120 0.00 1.95 -7.14
N ALA A 121 0.00 2.93 -8.04
CA ALA A 121 -0.19 2.71 -9.47
C ALA A 121 0.93 1.84 -10.09
N ASP A 122 2.10 1.81 -9.49
CA ASP A 122 3.25 0.99 -9.92
C ASP A 122 3.30 -0.38 -9.20
N SER A 123 2.23 -0.76 -8.48
CA SER A 123 2.07 -2.05 -7.80
C SER A 123 3.25 -2.42 -6.88
N PRO A 124 3.58 -1.62 -5.85
CA PRO A 124 4.63 -1.96 -4.89
C PRO A 124 4.20 -3.12 -3.98
N GLU A 125 5.15 -3.87 -3.44
CA GLU A 125 4.94 -4.86 -2.39
C GLU A 125 4.94 -4.26 -0.99
N ALA A 126 5.57 -3.09 -0.82
CA ALA A 126 5.60 -2.35 0.45
C ALA A 126 5.71 -0.84 0.22
N ILE A 127 5.29 -0.07 1.22
CA ILE A 127 5.46 1.39 1.25
C ILE A 127 6.30 1.79 2.47
N VAL A 128 7.31 2.63 2.26
CA VAL A 128 8.12 3.26 3.31
C VAL A 128 7.74 4.74 3.38
N GLY A 129 7.43 5.22 4.57
CA GLY A 129 6.99 6.60 4.83
C GLY A 129 5.63 6.65 5.57
N SER A 130 5.06 7.81 5.94
CA SER A 130 5.68 9.13 5.85
C SER A 130 6.41 9.47 7.16
N PHE A 131 7.01 10.68 7.25
CA PHE A 131 7.73 11.10 8.44
C PHE A 131 6.79 11.66 9.52
N PHE A 132 5.79 12.45 9.14
CA PHE A 132 4.90 13.14 10.10
C PHE A 132 3.62 12.35 10.35
N SER A 133 3.18 12.26 11.62
CA SER A 133 1.97 11.53 12.00
C SER A 133 0.70 12.04 11.31
N SER A 134 0.60 13.36 11.07
CA SER A 134 -0.57 13.98 10.42
C SER A 134 -0.82 13.48 9.00
N VAL A 135 0.20 13.07 8.28
CA VAL A 135 0.14 12.52 6.92
C VAL A 135 0.20 11.00 6.92
N THR A 136 0.90 10.41 7.90
CA THR A 136 0.99 8.94 8.01
C THR A 136 -0.31 8.29 8.43
N LEU A 137 -1.09 8.93 9.33
CA LEU A 137 -2.34 8.36 9.84
C LEU A 137 -3.37 8.04 8.73
N PRO A 138 -3.72 8.97 7.81
CA PRO A 138 -4.63 8.66 6.71
C PRO A 138 -4.04 7.64 5.73
N MET A 139 -2.74 7.66 5.47
CA MET A 139 -2.06 6.65 4.64
C MET A 139 -2.12 5.26 5.29
N ALA A 140 -1.85 5.17 6.60
CA ALA A 140 -1.89 3.91 7.34
C ALA A 140 -3.30 3.31 7.35
N GLU A 141 -4.33 4.15 7.47
CA GLU A 141 -5.73 3.70 7.39
C GLU A 141 -6.05 3.13 6.01
N GLN A 142 -5.60 3.79 4.93
CA GLN A 142 -5.83 3.30 3.58
C GLN A 142 -4.99 2.05 3.30
N ALA A 143 -3.71 2.05 3.65
CA ALA A 143 -2.83 0.89 3.48
C ALA A 143 -3.36 -0.36 4.19
N SER A 144 -3.94 -0.19 5.38
CA SER A 144 -4.59 -1.29 6.10
C SER A 144 -5.79 -1.87 5.34
N LYS A 145 -6.62 -1.00 4.72
CA LYS A 145 -7.76 -1.43 3.88
C LYS A 145 -7.31 -2.16 2.62
N ASP A 146 -6.21 -1.73 2.04
CA ASP A 146 -5.63 -2.31 0.83
C ASP A 146 -4.78 -3.58 1.12
N GLY A 147 -4.58 -3.93 2.40
CA GLY A 147 -3.69 -5.02 2.81
C GLY A 147 -2.20 -4.71 2.56
N MET A 148 -1.87 -3.45 2.28
CA MET A 148 -0.52 -2.99 1.95
C MET A 148 0.36 -2.91 3.20
N LEU A 149 1.59 -3.42 3.11
CA LEU A 149 2.60 -3.22 4.15
C LEU A 149 3.08 -1.77 4.12
N LEU A 150 2.98 -1.09 5.27
CA LEU A 150 3.48 0.28 5.44
C LEU A 150 4.43 0.36 6.63
N LEU A 151 5.63 0.87 6.39
CA LEU A 151 6.63 1.16 7.42
C LEU A 151 6.77 2.68 7.59
N ALA A 152 6.19 3.22 8.65
CA ALA A 152 6.33 4.64 9.01
C ALA A 152 7.73 4.94 9.53
N THR A 153 8.38 6.00 9.04
CA THR A 153 9.78 6.30 9.35
C THR A 153 9.95 7.20 10.58
N GLY A 154 9.07 8.20 10.77
CA GLY A 154 9.19 9.17 11.87
C GLY A 154 7.88 9.48 12.59
N ALA A 155 6.78 8.82 12.26
CA ALA A 155 5.46 9.09 12.84
C ALA A 155 5.35 8.54 14.27
N THR A 156 5.54 9.42 15.26
CA THR A 156 5.60 9.10 16.69
C THR A 156 4.25 8.88 17.39
N ASN A 157 3.13 9.25 16.72
CA ASN A 157 1.79 9.03 17.28
C ASN A 157 1.51 7.53 17.43
N ALA A 158 1.08 7.12 18.64
CA ALA A 158 0.82 5.71 18.96
C ALA A 158 -0.24 5.07 18.04
N ASP A 159 -1.23 5.84 17.57
CA ASP A 159 -2.36 5.35 16.76
C ASP A 159 -1.96 4.87 15.37
N VAL A 160 -0.77 5.20 14.89
CA VAL A 160 -0.31 4.80 13.54
C VAL A 160 -0.34 3.28 13.38
N THR A 161 0.28 2.54 14.29
CA THR A 161 0.33 1.06 14.21
C THR A 161 -0.96 0.38 14.69
N LEU A 162 -1.90 1.14 15.25
CA LEU A 162 -3.23 0.62 15.59
C LEU A 162 -4.18 0.59 14.36
N LYS A 163 -3.76 1.13 13.22
CA LYS A 163 -4.57 1.13 11.99
C LYS A 163 -4.69 -0.24 11.34
N GLY A 164 -3.75 -1.15 11.57
CA GLY A 164 -3.81 -2.49 11.02
C GLY A 164 -2.57 -3.34 11.30
N SER A 165 -2.69 -4.65 11.04
CA SER A 165 -1.61 -5.62 11.27
C SER A 165 -0.46 -5.50 10.27
N THR A 166 -0.66 -4.80 9.16
CA THR A 166 0.35 -4.54 8.12
C THR A 166 1.06 -3.20 8.30
N ILE A 167 0.73 -2.46 9.38
CA ILE A 167 1.26 -1.11 9.63
C ILE A 167 2.33 -1.18 10.71
N PHE A 168 3.54 -0.81 10.35
CA PHE A 168 4.72 -0.80 11.20
C PHE A 168 5.31 0.60 11.34
N ARG A 169 6.21 0.77 12.32
CA ARG A 169 7.01 1.99 12.47
C ARG A 169 8.46 1.67 12.83
N ASN A 170 9.36 2.54 12.44
CA ASN A 170 10.77 2.49 12.79
C ASN A 170 11.18 3.70 13.64
N CYS A 171 10.36 4.06 14.63
CA CYS A 171 10.66 5.10 15.61
C CYS A 171 9.94 4.81 16.93
N PHE A 172 10.34 5.52 17.98
CA PHE A 172 9.65 5.46 19.27
C PHE A 172 8.31 6.23 19.23
N ILE A 173 7.48 6.03 20.23
CA ILE A 173 6.21 6.75 20.40
C ILE A 173 6.37 7.91 21.39
N ASP A 174 5.54 8.96 21.24
CA ASP A 174 5.56 10.14 22.10
C ASP A 174 5.46 9.81 23.61
N PRO A 175 4.58 8.90 24.08
CA PRO A 175 4.52 8.53 25.50
C PRO A 175 5.82 7.94 26.04
N TYR A 176 6.55 7.18 25.22
CA TYR A 176 7.84 6.63 25.61
C TYR A 176 8.90 7.73 25.73
N GLN A 177 8.94 8.68 24.79
CA GLN A 177 9.83 9.84 24.88
C GLN A 177 9.60 10.63 26.17
N GLY A 178 8.33 10.95 26.48
CA GLY A 178 7.95 11.68 27.69
C GLY A 178 8.42 10.96 28.95
N LYS A 179 8.25 9.63 29.00
CA LYS A 179 8.74 8.81 30.12
C LYS A 179 10.25 8.87 30.25
N MET A 180 10.99 8.73 29.15
CA MET A 180 12.46 8.76 29.17
C MET A 180 12.98 10.14 29.57
N ALA A 181 12.39 11.22 29.04
CA ALA A 181 12.75 12.58 29.44
C ALA A 181 12.51 12.83 30.94
N ALA A 182 11.40 12.37 31.51
CA ALA A 182 11.12 12.49 32.93
C ALA A 182 12.09 11.70 33.81
N LEU A 183 12.54 10.53 33.35
CA LEU A 183 13.55 9.73 34.04
C LEU A 183 14.93 10.39 34.01
N PHE A 184 15.29 11.00 32.89
CA PHE A 184 16.55 11.71 32.73
C PHE A 184 16.63 13.00 33.57
N ALA A 185 15.49 13.68 33.78
CA ALA A 185 15.41 14.92 34.54
C ALA A 185 15.44 14.74 36.08
N LYS A 186 15.44 13.50 36.59
CA LYS A 186 15.59 13.17 38.03
C LYS A 186 17.05 13.12 38.45
#